data_7dbba366dc9e1433f0779836544bad53
#
_entry.id   7dbba366dc9e1433f0779836544bad53
#
_cell.length_a   1.000
_cell.length_b   1.000
_cell.length_c   1.000
_cell.angle_alpha   90.00
_cell.angle_beta   90.00
_cell.angle_gamma   90.00
#
_symmetry.space_group_name_H-M   'P 1'
#
loop_
_entity.id
_entity.type
_entity.pdbx_description
1 polymer ?
#
loop_
_entity_poly.entity_id
_entity_poly.type
_entity_poly.pdbx_seq_one_letter_code
_entity_poly.pdbx_strand_id
1 'polypeptide(L)'
;VTISGKSNLRIAGKHLVVSGLVFKNGYTPTGEVISFRRNKDDLAYHSRVTEVVIDSFNNPERTERDSWVMLYGRHNRFDHNHLAGKKTNGVTMAVRLNSEASQENHHRIDHNYFGHRPNLGSNGGETLRIGTSHYSLTDSYTVVENNFFERCNGEVEIISNKSGHNVFRGNVFLESRGTLTLRHGNDNLVENNVFFGNGVDHTGGIRLINKRQTIRNNYMQGLTGHRFASALTVMNGVPNSPINRYHQVEDSVIENNTVIDSLHIEMAAGSDEERSAVPKTTSFRNNLIYNRDGASVITVHDDISGIDFEGNVLNKVENPAIDRGFSSRNVELQKLPTGLMRPVDPELAGVGASADLTVLNRNATGVDWYPKPDNTPLFDTGKTIRIAPKRDALFDAVSKASAGDIIELESGDYLVSKLIEVHVPVTIRAADSCKKPNIEFERTALFEIKDGGSLKLQGLRFSGKSAPDN
;
A
#
# COMPACT_ATOMS: atom_id res chain seq x y z
N VAL A 1 11.77 -23.51 -16.88
CA VAL A 1 13.13 -23.79 -16.38
C VAL A 1 13.28 -23.17 -15.00
N THR A 2 13.76 -23.98 -14.00
CA THR A 2 14.05 -23.44 -12.65
C THR A 2 15.52 -23.07 -12.55
N ILE A 3 15.77 -21.88 -12.03
CA ILE A 3 17.09 -21.31 -11.76
C ILE A 3 17.23 -21.22 -10.24
N SER A 4 18.28 -21.84 -9.69
CA SER A 4 18.51 -21.92 -8.24
C SER A 4 19.96 -21.57 -7.88
N GLY A 5 20.26 -21.52 -6.58
CA GLY A 5 21.59 -21.20 -6.07
C GLY A 5 21.96 -19.73 -6.33
N LYS A 6 23.25 -19.45 -6.48
CA LYS A 6 23.77 -18.10 -6.76
C LYS A 6 23.63 -17.78 -8.26
N SER A 7 22.58 -17.10 -8.64
CA SER A 7 22.22 -16.90 -10.05
C SER A 7 21.65 -15.53 -10.32
N ASN A 8 21.85 -15.04 -11.54
CA ASN A 8 21.19 -13.84 -12.09
C ASN A 8 21.00 -13.96 -13.58
N LEU A 9 20.22 -13.05 -14.16
CA LEU A 9 20.00 -12.90 -15.59
C LEU A 9 20.30 -11.48 -16.01
N ARG A 10 21.14 -11.32 -17.04
CA ARG A 10 21.43 -10.04 -17.67
C ARG A 10 20.95 -10.03 -19.11
N ILE A 11 20.19 -9.01 -19.48
CA ILE A 11 19.58 -8.85 -20.81
C ILE A 11 20.15 -7.58 -21.43
N ALA A 12 20.77 -7.67 -22.58
CA ALA A 12 21.31 -6.54 -23.33
C ALA A 12 21.09 -6.72 -24.81
N GLY A 13 20.94 -5.62 -25.54
CA GLY A 13 20.61 -5.61 -26.96
C GLY A 13 19.16 -5.22 -27.24
N LYS A 14 18.62 -5.63 -28.36
CA LYS A 14 17.29 -5.18 -28.84
C LYS A 14 16.39 -6.37 -29.18
N HIS A 15 15.08 -6.16 -28.95
CA HIS A 15 14.02 -7.07 -29.40
C HIS A 15 14.14 -8.51 -28.82
N LEU A 16 14.64 -8.63 -27.59
CA LEU A 16 14.75 -9.91 -26.90
C LEU A 16 13.45 -10.23 -26.13
N VAL A 17 13.08 -11.49 -26.10
CA VAL A 17 11.98 -12.01 -25.28
C VAL A 17 12.52 -13.10 -24.37
N VAL A 18 12.26 -12.96 -23.07
CA VAL A 18 12.58 -13.96 -22.04
C VAL A 18 11.29 -14.38 -21.38
N SER A 19 11.02 -15.70 -21.32
CA SER A 19 9.82 -16.24 -20.69
C SER A 19 10.05 -17.62 -20.06
N GLY A 20 9.11 -18.06 -19.19
CA GLY A 20 9.07 -19.40 -18.65
C GLY A 20 10.17 -19.75 -17.64
N LEU A 21 10.78 -18.77 -16.98
CA LEU A 21 11.83 -18.98 -15.98
C LEU A 21 11.25 -18.90 -14.54
N VAL A 22 11.78 -19.72 -13.65
CA VAL A 22 11.49 -19.69 -12.21
C VAL A 22 12.78 -19.51 -11.44
N PHE A 23 12.93 -18.39 -10.74
CA PHE A 23 13.99 -18.17 -9.77
C PHE A 23 13.49 -18.57 -8.38
N LYS A 24 14.06 -19.64 -7.82
CA LYS A 24 13.70 -20.18 -6.52
C LYS A 24 14.88 -20.89 -5.87
N ASN A 25 14.87 -20.98 -4.54
CA ASN A 25 15.92 -21.67 -3.77
C ASN A 25 17.33 -21.13 -4.05
N GLY A 26 17.47 -19.80 -3.99
CA GLY A 26 18.75 -19.15 -4.24
C GLY A 26 18.70 -17.64 -4.02
N TYR A 27 19.70 -16.96 -4.52
CA TYR A 27 19.82 -15.50 -4.45
C TYR A 27 20.79 -14.97 -5.51
N THR A 28 20.74 -13.65 -5.75
CA THR A 28 21.65 -13.02 -6.71
C THR A 28 23.03 -12.76 -6.08
N PRO A 29 24.14 -13.14 -6.75
CA PRO A 29 25.47 -12.80 -6.30
C PRO A 29 25.93 -11.36 -6.65
N THR A 30 25.13 -10.62 -7.43
CA THR A 30 25.49 -9.32 -8.02
C THR A 30 24.56 -8.17 -7.60
N GLY A 31 23.63 -8.42 -6.67
CA GLY A 31 22.66 -7.43 -6.22
C GLY A 31 21.47 -7.19 -7.14
N GLU A 32 21.40 -7.83 -8.33
CA GLU A 32 20.29 -7.75 -9.26
C GLU A 32 19.96 -9.17 -9.78
N VAL A 33 18.70 -9.63 -9.66
CA VAL A 33 18.29 -10.96 -10.16
C VAL A 33 18.08 -10.90 -11.67
N ILE A 34 17.29 -9.96 -12.16
CA ILE A 34 17.07 -9.70 -13.57
C ILE A 34 17.46 -8.25 -13.84
N SER A 35 18.42 -8.06 -14.75
CA SER A 35 18.93 -6.75 -15.12
C SER A 35 18.82 -6.53 -16.62
N PHE A 36 18.16 -5.44 -17.03
CA PHE A 36 18.02 -5.06 -18.44
C PHE A 36 19.26 -4.32 -18.96
N ARG A 37 20.41 -4.84 -18.55
CA ARG A 37 21.74 -4.44 -19.03
C ARG A 37 22.75 -5.55 -18.78
N ARG A 38 23.77 -5.63 -19.59
CA ARG A 38 24.97 -6.43 -19.29
C ARG A 38 25.96 -5.64 -18.42
N ASN A 39 26.14 -4.37 -18.73
CA ASN A 39 26.95 -3.40 -17.99
C ASN A 39 26.39 -1.98 -18.22
N LYS A 40 27.10 -0.95 -17.76
CA LYS A 40 26.65 0.45 -17.84
C LYS A 40 26.47 0.98 -19.29
N ASP A 41 27.18 0.41 -20.25
CA ASP A 41 27.21 0.86 -21.65
C ASP A 41 26.42 -0.07 -22.60
N ASP A 42 25.96 -1.23 -22.08
CA ASP A 42 25.27 -2.25 -22.88
C ASP A 42 23.91 -2.57 -22.26
N LEU A 43 22.91 -1.82 -22.68
CA LEU A 43 21.56 -1.81 -22.13
C LEU A 43 20.60 -2.60 -23.03
N ALA A 44 19.42 -2.91 -22.48
CA ALA A 44 18.32 -3.52 -23.23
C ALA A 44 17.36 -2.47 -23.77
N TYR A 45 16.91 -2.70 -25.00
CA TYR A 45 15.92 -1.85 -25.67
C TYR A 45 14.85 -2.70 -26.35
N HIS A 46 13.60 -2.25 -26.35
CA HIS A 46 12.47 -2.94 -26.98
C HIS A 46 12.40 -4.43 -26.63
N SER A 47 12.82 -4.77 -25.44
CA SER A 47 12.92 -6.15 -24.96
C SER A 47 11.83 -6.45 -23.93
N ARG A 48 11.44 -7.71 -23.80
CA ARG A 48 10.33 -8.14 -22.98
C ARG A 48 10.74 -9.29 -22.04
N VAL A 49 10.33 -9.19 -20.79
CA VAL A 49 10.33 -10.32 -19.84
C VAL A 49 8.89 -10.59 -19.44
N THR A 50 8.45 -11.81 -19.67
CA THR A 50 7.06 -12.23 -19.43
C THR A 50 7.01 -13.65 -18.90
N GLU A 51 5.96 -13.98 -18.14
CA GLU A 51 5.77 -15.32 -17.54
C GLU A 51 6.98 -15.85 -16.76
N VAL A 52 7.65 -14.95 -16.03
CA VAL A 52 8.78 -15.27 -15.16
C VAL A 52 8.34 -15.21 -13.71
N VAL A 53 8.82 -16.14 -12.90
CA VAL A 53 8.58 -16.23 -11.47
C VAL A 53 9.85 -15.91 -10.72
N ILE A 54 9.76 -15.04 -9.71
CA ILE A 54 10.78 -14.86 -8.66
C ILE A 54 10.06 -15.11 -7.32
N ASP A 55 10.31 -16.27 -6.73
CA ASP A 55 9.67 -16.69 -5.48
C ASP A 55 10.71 -16.92 -4.40
N SER A 56 10.65 -16.08 -3.37
CA SER A 56 11.51 -16.19 -2.18
C SER A 56 13.00 -16.31 -2.49
N PHE A 57 13.44 -15.71 -3.60
CA PHE A 57 14.82 -15.74 -4.07
C PHE A 57 15.64 -14.68 -3.34
N ASN A 58 16.02 -14.97 -2.08
CA ASN A 58 16.59 -14.02 -1.13
C ASN A 58 17.97 -14.42 -0.68
N ASN A 59 18.85 -13.42 -0.49
CA ASN A 59 20.09 -13.63 0.23
C ASN A 59 19.78 -14.12 1.67
N PRO A 60 20.53 -15.08 2.21
CA PRO A 60 20.40 -15.50 3.61
C PRO A 60 20.51 -14.33 4.59
N GLU A 61 21.40 -13.38 4.30
CA GLU A 61 21.56 -12.16 5.10
C GLU A 61 20.53 -11.11 4.68
N ARG A 62 19.52 -10.88 5.53
CA ARG A 62 18.41 -9.95 5.26
C ARG A 62 18.88 -8.51 5.03
N THR A 63 19.98 -8.10 5.63
CA THR A 63 20.55 -6.75 5.52
C THR A 63 21.29 -6.53 4.20
N GLU A 64 21.71 -7.60 3.53
CA GLU A 64 22.32 -7.51 2.21
C GLU A 64 21.32 -6.93 1.19
N ARG A 65 21.79 -5.92 0.47
CA ARG A 65 20.96 -5.18 -0.45
C ARG A 65 20.94 -5.84 -1.82
N ASP A 66 19.77 -6.26 -2.23
CA ASP A 66 19.53 -6.73 -3.60
C ASP A 66 18.23 -6.13 -4.17
N SER A 67 18.10 -6.21 -5.48
CA SER A 67 16.86 -5.88 -6.20
C SER A 67 16.53 -7.03 -7.14
N TRP A 68 15.24 -7.35 -7.27
CA TRP A 68 14.90 -8.48 -8.12
C TRP A 68 14.86 -8.11 -9.59
N VAL A 69 14.32 -6.94 -9.94
CA VAL A 69 14.25 -6.52 -11.34
C VAL A 69 14.72 -5.08 -11.49
N MET A 70 15.63 -4.85 -12.44
CA MET A 70 16.14 -3.52 -12.75
C MET A 70 15.98 -3.23 -14.23
N LEU A 71 15.12 -2.29 -14.57
CA LEU A 71 14.91 -1.80 -15.93
C LEU A 71 15.89 -0.66 -16.24
N TYR A 72 16.69 -0.86 -17.28
CA TYR A 72 17.56 0.13 -17.89
C TYR A 72 17.22 0.27 -19.37
N GLY A 73 17.76 1.27 -20.05
CA GLY A 73 17.50 1.52 -21.47
C GLY A 73 16.11 2.08 -21.70
N ARG A 74 15.50 1.73 -22.83
CA ARG A 74 14.20 2.29 -23.25
C ARG A 74 13.29 1.25 -23.88
N HIS A 75 11.97 1.52 -23.82
CA HIS A 75 10.90 0.76 -24.49
C HIS A 75 10.86 -0.72 -24.11
N ASN A 76 11.29 -1.07 -22.90
CA ASN A 76 11.21 -2.45 -22.42
C ASN A 76 9.87 -2.70 -21.74
N ARG A 77 9.41 -3.94 -21.79
CA ARG A 77 8.18 -4.39 -21.15
C ARG A 77 8.46 -5.50 -20.15
N PHE A 78 7.81 -5.39 -19.00
CA PHE A 78 7.82 -6.41 -17.95
C PHE A 78 6.36 -6.73 -17.59
N ASP A 79 5.87 -7.90 -18.00
CA ASP A 79 4.46 -8.23 -17.90
C ASP A 79 4.19 -9.70 -17.58
N HIS A 80 3.03 -9.97 -16.97
CA HIS A 80 2.58 -11.30 -16.58
C HIS A 80 3.61 -12.08 -15.74
N ASN A 81 4.39 -11.39 -14.92
CA ASN A 81 5.39 -12.00 -14.05
C ASN A 81 4.87 -12.11 -12.60
N HIS A 82 5.38 -13.09 -11.87
CA HIS A 82 5.04 -13.35 -10.48
C HIS A 82 6.25 -13.09 -9.59
N LEU A 83 6.17 -12.07 -8.73
CA LEU A 83 7.22 -11.70 -7.79
C LEU A 83 6.65 -11.75 -6.37
N ALA A 84 7.07 -12.72 -5.55
CA ALA A 84 6.55 -12.87 -4.19
C ALA A 84 7.61 -13.34 -3.19
N GLY A 85 7.47 -12.92 -1.93
CA GLY A 85 8.32 -13.41 -0.84
C GLY A 85 9.69 -12.74 -0.72
N LYS A 86 9.87 -11.52 -1.24
CA LYS A 86 11.12 -10.77 -1.02
C LYS A 86 11.25 -10.35 0.44
N LYS A 87 12.36 -10.72 1.10
CA LYS A 87 12.64 -10.42 2.52
C LYS A 87 13.85 -9.51 2.73
N THR A 88 14.75 -9.45 1.76
CA THR A 88 16.00 -8.69 1.83
C THR A 88 15.80 -7.20 1.63
N ASN A 89 16.76 -6.40 2.11
CA ASN A 89 16.84 -4.97 1.82
C ASN A 89 16.99 -4.73 0.30
N GLY A 90 16.51 -3.58 -0.17
CA GLY A 90 16.49 -3.20 -1.58
C GLY A 90 15.11 -3.38 -2.22
N VAL A 91 14.83 -2.61 -3.24
CA VAL A 91 13.54 -2.58 -3.94
C VAL A 91 13.25 -3.92 -4.63
N THR A 92 11.98 -4.31 -4.74
CA THR A 92 11.65 -5.50 -5.53
C THR A 92 11.90 -5.23 -7.01
N MET A 93 11.41 -4.10 -7.52
CA MET A 93 11.61 -3.70 -8.91
C MET A 93 11.94 -2.21 -9.00
N ALA A 94 12.86 -1.83 -9.90
CA ALA A 94 13.12 -0.42 -10.18
C ALA A 94 13.31 -0.12 -11.66
N VAL A 95 12.85 1.07 -12.05
CA VAL A 95 13.17 1.73 -13.30
C VAL A 95 14.32 2.70 -13.05
N ARG A 96 15.38 2.62 -13.83
CA ARG A 96 16.58 3.44 -13.66
C ARG A 96 16.64 4.55 -14.70
N LEU A 97 16.97 5.77 -14.24
CA LEU A 97 17.14 6.96 -15.06
C LEU A 97 18.58 7.51 -14.98
N ASN A 98 19.51 6.69 -14.55
CA ASN A 98 20.87 7.09 -14.18
C ASN A 98 21.82 7.35 -15.36
N SER A 99 21.33 7.35 -16.56
CA SER A 99 22.05 7.78 -17.77
C SER A 99 21.04 8.37 -18.75
N GLU A 100 21.49 9.19 -19.68
CA GLU A 100 20.66 9.74 -20.76
C GLU A 100 19.97 8.63 -21.56
N ALA A 101 20.64 7.53 -21.81
CA ALA A 101 20.10 6.36 -22.51
C ALA A 101 18.96 5.64 -21.76
N SER A 102 18.74 5.97 -20.49
CA SER A 102 17.67 5.42 -19.65
C SER A 102 16.65 6.49 -19.19
N GLN A 103 16.74 7.72 -19.66
CA GLN A 103 15.75 8.77 -19.48
C GLN A 103 14.73 8.76 -20.62
N GLU A 104 13.54 9.31 -20.41
CA GLU A 104 12.43 9.23 -21.36
C GLU A 104 12.29 7.80 -21.90
N ASN A 105 12.22 6.86 -20.93
CA ASN A 105 12.46 5.46 -21.22
C ASN A 105 11.22 4.70 -21.72
N HIS A 106 10.01 5.23 -21.53
CA HIS A 106 8.75 4.66 -22.04
C HIS A 106 8.60 3.17 -21.76
N HIS A 107 8.99 2.72 -20.57
CA HIS A 107 8.79 1.33 -20.17
C HIS A 107 7.32 1.02 -19.91
N ARG A 108 6.96 -0.24 -20.05
CA ARG A 108 5.65 -0.75 -19.67
C ARG A 108 5.77 -1.87 -18.64
N ILE A 109 5.06 -1.73 -17.54
CA ILE A 109 5.01 -2.69 -16.44
C ILE A 109 3.55 -3.05 -16.23
N ASP A 110 3.11 -4.22 -16.71
CA ASP A 110 1.70 -4.54 -16.75
C ASP A 110 1.37 -6.00 -16.45
N HIS A 111 0.17 -6.24 -15.90
CA HIS A 111 -0.36 -7.56 -15.58
C HIS A 111 0.56 -8.42 -14.69
N ASN A 112 1.45 -7.80 -13.90
CA ASN A 112 2.29 -8.52 -12.96
C ASN A 112 1.54 -8.75 -11.64
N TYR A 113 1.88 -9.85 -10.99
CA TYR A 113 1.51 -10.12 -9.61
C TYR A 113 2.71 -9.84 -8.71
N PHE A 114 2.58 -8.84 -7.84
CA PHE A 114 3.50 -8.54 -6.77
C PHE A 114 2.89 -9.06 -5.46
N GLY A 115 3.43 -10.16 -4.96
CA GLY A 115 2.93 -10.84 -3.77
C GLY A 115 3.59 -10.35 -2.48
N HIS A 116 3.29 -11.05 -1.42
CA HIS A 116 3.66 -10.70 -0.06
C HIS A 116 5.14 -10.32 0.09
N ARG A 117 5.35 -9.18 0.72
CA ARG A 117 6.64 -8.70 1.22
C ARG A 117 6.47 -8.23 2.66
N PRO A 118 7.19 -8.80 3.64
CA PRO A 118 7.09 -8.37 5.04
C PRO A 118 7.66 -6.97 5.23
N ASN A 119 7.25 -6.29 6.30
CA ASN A 119 7.78 -5.00 6.68
C ASN A 119 9.30 -5.08 6.90
N LEU A 120 10.05 -4.25 6.19
CA LEU A 120 11.50 -4.16 6.33
C LEU A 120 11.89 -3.34 7.58
N GLY A 121 11.08 -2.34 7.95
CA GLY A 121 11.33 -1.45 9.08
C GLY A 121 12.27 -0.28 8.77
N SER A 122 12.67 -0.10 7.52
CA SER A 122 13.56 0.97 7.07
C SER A 122 13.39 1.25 5.58
N ASN A 123 14.04 2.29 5.05
CA ASN A 123 14.07 2.60 3.62
C ASN A 123 14.66 1.45 2.80
N GLY A 124 14.20 1.29 1.57
CA GLY A 124 14.60 0.23 0.64
C GLY A 124 13.64 -0.96 0.65
N GLY A 125 12.46 -0.78 1.21
CA GLY A 125 11.37 -1.75 1.23
C GLY A 125 10.35 -1.59 0.11
N GLU A 126 10.52 -0.63 -0.80
CA GLU A 126 9.58 -0.36 -1.89
C GLU A 126 9.37 -1.60 -2.78
N THR A 127 8.15 -1.81 -3.20
CA THR A 127 7.86 -2.86 -4.20
C THR A 127 8.26 -2.39 -5.59
N LEU A 128 7.88 -1.18 -5.97
CA LEU A 128 8.27 -0.57 -7.24
C LEU A 128 8.85 0.83 -7.01
N ARG A 129 9.99 1.11 -7.62
CA ARG A 129 10.57 2.46 -7.63
C ARG A 129 10.88 2.91 -9.04
N ILE A 130 10.43 4.12 -9.42
CA ILE A 130 10.71 4.71 -10.72
C ILE A 130 11.63 5.92 -10.51
N GLY A 131 12.88 5.79 -10.93
CA GLY A 131 13.90 6.81 -10.76
C GLY A 131 14.54 6.85 -9.35
N THR A 132 15.28 7.91 -9.11
CA THR A 132 15.92 8.24 -7.83
C THR A 132 15.85 9.75 -7.61
N SER A 133 16.11 10.21 -6.38
CA SER A 133 16.04 11.63 -6.05
C SER A 133 16.99 12.53 -6.84
N HIS A 134 18.09 11.99 -7.40
CA HIS A 134 19.01 12.75 -8.26
C HIS A 134 18.42 13.12 -9.62
N TYR A 135 17.41 12.35 -10.07
CA TYR A 135 16.75 12.51 -11.37
C TYR A 135 15.28 12.89 -11.21
N SER A 136 14.93 13.50 -10.10
CA SER A 136 13.54 13.76 -9.70
C SER A 136 12.77 14.68 -10.66
N LEU A 137 13.47 15.56 -11.39
CA LEU A 137 12.86 16.44 -12.41
C LEU A 137 13.04 15.90 -13.83
N THR A 138 13.48 14.65 -13.98
CA THR A 138 13.64 13.98 -15.27
C THR A 138 12.38 13.16 -15.56
N ASP A 139 12.01 13.09 -16.83
CA ASP A 139 10.83 12.36 -17.28
C ASP A 139 11.17 10.91 -17.62
N SER A 140 10.24 10.03 -17.31
CA SER A 140 10.35 8.59 -17.57
C SER A 140 9.34 8.11 -18.60
N TYR A 141 8.11 8.62 -18.58
CA TYR A 141 7.00 8.14 -19.42
C TYR A 141 6.69 6.65 -19.22
N THR A 142 7.06 6.09 -18.08
CA THR A 142 6.75 4.70 -17.74
C THR A 142 5.26 4.54 -17.47
N VAL A 143 4.67 3.48 -18.04
CA VAL A 143 3.27 3.09 -17.77
C VAL A 143 3.27 1.88 -16.85
N VAL A 144 2.63 2.01 -15.70
CA VAL A 144 2.39 0.96 -14.70
C VAL A 144 0.90 0.68 -14.66
N GLU A 145 0.46 -0.41 -15.30
CA GLU A 145 -0.97 -0.64 -15.47
C GLU A 145 -1.38 -2.10 -15.25
N ASN A 146 -2.58 -2.27 -14.73
CA ASN A 146 -3.18 -3.60 -14.54
C ASN A 146 -2.27 -4.57 -13.77
N ASN A 147 -1.56 -4.09 -12.76
CA ASN A 147 -0.80 -4.94 -11.85
C ASN A 147 -1.58 -5.19 -10.56
N PHE A 148 -1.32 -6.31 -9.92
CA PHE A 148 -1.90 -6.67 -8.64
C PHE A 148 -0.83 -6.66 -7.56
N PHE A 149 -0.97 -5.78 -6.57
CA PHE A 149 -0.09 -5.63 -5.42
C PHE A 149 -0.79 -6.20 -4.19
N GLU A 150 -0.34 -7.36 -3.70
CA GLU A 150 -0.95 -8.05 -2.57
C GLU A 150 0.00 -8.11 -1.38
N ARG A 151 -0.39 -7.48 -0.27
CA ARG A 151 0.39 -7.46 0.98
C ARG A 151 1.85 -7.03 0.76
N CYS A 152 2.04 -6.03 -0.07
CA CYS A 152 3.35 -5.43 -0.35
C CYS A 152 3.74 -4.48 0.78
N ASN A 153 4.21 -5.04 1.91
CA ASN A 153 4.33 -4.36 3.19
C ASN A 153 5.75 -3.84 3.50
N GLY A 154 6.64 -3.81 2.52
CA GLY A 154 8.07 -3.56 2.76
C GLY A 154 8.37 -2.23 3.46
N GLU A 155 7.72 -1.15 3.05
CA GLU A 155 7.80 0.17 3.68
C GLU A 155 6.54 1.02 3.37
N VAL A 156 6.56 2.30 3.81
CA VAL A 156 5.46 3.25 3.61
C VAL A 156 5.20 3.60 2.13
N GLU A 157 6.14 3.38 1.24
CA GLU A 157 6.00 3.58 -0.20
C GLU A 157 5.93 2.23 -0.93
N ILE A 158 4.71 1.73 -1.22
CA ILE A 158 4.53 0.53 -2.06
C ILE A 158 5.12 0.80 -3.44
N ILE A 159 4.72 1.95 -4.01
CA ILE A 159 5.31 2.53 -5.22
C ILE A 159 5.93 3.88 -4.84
N SER A 160 7.24 4.01 -5.08
CA SER A 160 7.97 5.28 -4.93
C SER A 160 8.27 5.86 -6.30
N ASN A 161 7.40 6.75 -6.78
CA ASN A 161 7.62 7.45 -8.05
C ASN A 161 8.55 8.64 -7.84
N LYS A 162 9.69 8.65 -8.55
CA LYS A 162 10.72 9.69 -8.48
C LYS A 162 11.12 10.22 -9.85
N SER A 163 10.14 10.40 -10.73
CA SER A 163 10.32 10.99 -12.08
C SER A 163 8.98 11.48 -12.64
N GLY A 164 9.02 12.23 -13.72
CA GLY A 164 7.87 12.84 -14.35
C GLY A 164 7.20 11.99 -15.42
N HIS A 165 5.98 12.43 -15.81
CA HIS A 165 5.17 11.92 -16.92
C HIS A 165 4.85 10.42 -16.85
N ASN A 166 4.78 9.84 -15.66
CA ASN A 166 4.40 8.43 -15.49
C ASN A 166 2.89 8.25 -15.36
N VAL A 167 2.40 7.10 -15.77
CA VAL A 167 0.99 6.71 -15.69
C VAL A 167 0.85 5.49 -14.80
N PHE A 168 -0.01 5.59 -13.79
CA PHE A 168 -0.41 4.51 -12.89
C PHE A 168 -1.90 4.29 -13.04
N ARG A 169 -2.32 3.21 -13.70
CA ARG A 169 -3.75 2.98 -13.96
C ARG A 169 -4.18 1.52 -13.86
N GLY A 170 -5.42 1.32 -13.42
CA GLY A 170 -6.03 0.00 -13.37
C GLY A 170 -5.34 -1.00 -12.45
N ASN A 171 -4.46 -0.54 -11.55
CA ASN A 171 -3.79 -1.39 -10.60
C ASN A 171 -4.69 -1.68 -9.39
N VAL A 172 -4.53 -2.85 -8.79
CA VAL A 172 -5.18 -3.21 -7.54
C VAL A 172 -4.14 -3.36 -6.43
N PHE A 173 -4.42 -2.72 -5.29
CA PHE A 173 -3.63 -2.82 -4.07
C PHE A 173 -4.50 -3.50 -3.01
N LEU A 174 -4.14 -4.72 -2.62
CA LEU A 174 -4.85 -5.49 -1.61
C LEU A 174 -4.03 -5.62 -0.34
N GLU A 175 -4.59 -5.13 0.77
CA GLU A 175 -4.01 -5.25 2.12
C GLU A 175 -2.52 -4.87 2.18
N SER A 176 -2.12 -3.89 1.37
CA SER A 176 -0.72 -3.45 1.26
C SER A 176 -0.47 -2.23 2.15
N ARG A 177 0.57 -2.30 2.98
CA ARG A 177 0.96 -1.20 3.89
C ARG A 177 1.67 -0.10 3.09
N GLY A 178 1.25 1.15 3.32
CA GLY A 178 1.81 2.29 2.62
C GLY A 178 1.02 2.73 1.40
N THR A 179 1.61 3.52 0.55
CA THR A 179 0.95 4.28 -0.52
C THR A 179 1.60 4.12 -1.88
N LEU A 180 0.83 4.40 -2.94
CA LEU A 180 1.38 4.89 -4.19
C LEU A 180 1.80 6.35 -3.95
N THR A 181 3.09 6.61 -3.95
CA THR A 181 3.66 7.90 -3.60
C THR A 181 4.26 8.60 -4.82
N LEU A 182 3.74 9.77 -5.15
CA LEU A 182 4.34 10.68 -6.13
C LEU A 182 5.46 11.48 -5.44
N ARG A 183 6.55 10.76 -5.12
CA ARG A 183 7.63 11.28 -4.26
C ARG A 183 8.43 12.41 -4.91
N HIS A 184 8.68 12.29 -6.21
CA HIS A 184 9.32 13.30 -7.07
C HIS A 184 8.73 13.23 -8.47
N GLY A 185 9.04 14.24 -9.27
CA GLY A 185 8.59 14.35 -10.65
C GLY A 185 7.22 14.99 -10.77
N ASN A 186 6.99 15.62 -11.89
CA ASN A 186 5.76 16.34 -12.21
C ASN A 186 4.94 15.59 -13.26
N ASP A 187 3.73 16.09 -13.54
CA ASP A 187 2.90 15.64 -14.67
C ASP A 187 2.57 14.14 -14.67
N ASN A 188 2.43 13.53 -13.48
CA ASN A 188 2.04 12.13 -13.37
C ASN A 188 0.52 11.96 -13.34
N LEU A 189 0.04 10.84 -13.88
CA LEU A 189 -1.36 10.46 -13.90
C LEU A 189 -1.58 9.21 -13.04
N VAL A 190 -2.50 9.30 -12.08
CA VAL A 190 -2.95 8.19 -11.24
C VAL A 190 -4.45 8.03 -11.41
N GLU A 191 -4.88 7.03 -12.17
CA GLU A 191 -6.30 6.87 -12.51
C GLU A 191 -6.77 5.41 -12.47
N ASN A 192 -8.04 5.23 -12.15
CA ASN A 192 -8.70 3.92 -12.23
C ASN A 192 -8.05 2.84 -11.33
N ASN A 193 -7.31 3.20 -10.29
CA ASN A 193 -6.73 2.23 -9.38
C ASN A 193 -7.70 1.91 -8.24
N VAL A 194 -7.59 0.71 -7.70
CA VAL A 194 -8.43 0.22 -6.61
C VAL A 194 -7.55 -0.20 -5.44
N PHE A 195 -7.90 0.31 -4.26
CA PHE A 195 -7.19 0.03 -3.00
C PHE A 195 -8.17 -0.61 -2.01
N PHE A 196 -7.91 -1.84 -1.62
CA PHE A 196 -8.65 -2.55 -0.58
C PHE A 196 -7.77 -2.77 0.64
N GLY A 197 -8.06 -2.05 1.71
CA GLY A 197 -7.35 -2.19 2.98
C GLY A 197 -7.90 -3.30 3.86
N ASN A 198 -9.20 -3.60 3.73
CA ASN A 198 -9.93 -4.57 4.56
C ASN A 198 -9.74 -4.35 6.08
N GLY A 199 -9.43 -3.12 6.51
CA GLY A 199 -9.12 -2.81 7.90
C GLY A 199 -7.75 -3.30 8.39
N VAL A 200 -6.91 -3.79 7.50
CA VAL A 200 -5.53 -4.19 7.83
C VAL A 200 -4.70 -2.96 8.16
N ASP A 201 -3.94 -3.06 9.23
CA ASP A 201 -3.19 -1.95 9.82
C ASP A 201 -2.16 -1.32 8.84
N HIS A 202 -2.09 0.02 8.84
CA HIS A 202 -1.20 0.84 8.01
C HIS A 202 -1.44 0.75 6.49
N THR A 203 -2.54 0.18 6.02
CA THR A 203 -2.90 0.20 4.59
C THR A 203 -3.20 1.62 4.15
N GLY A 204 -2.63 2.03 3.02
CA GLY A 204 -2.73 3.39 2.50
C GLY A 204 -3.16 3.44 1.04
N GLY A 205 -3.37 4.66 0.55
CA GLY A 205 -3.80 4.92 -0.81
C GLY A 205 -2.79 5.73 -1.60
N ILE A 206 -3.02 7.04 -1.77
CA ILE A 206 -2.23 7.89 -2.66
C ILE A 206 -1.63 9.05 -1.87
N ARG A 207 -0.32 9.27 -2.01
CA ARG A 207 0.38 10.42 -1.45
C ARG A 207 0.88 11.35 -2.55
N LEU A 208 0.38 12.59 -2.52
CA LEU A 208 0.61 13.62 -3.51
C LEU A 208 1.68 14.61 -3.06
N ILE A 209 2.69 14.77 -3.90
CA ILE A 209 3.78 15.75 -3.80
C ILE A 209 4.07 16.27 -5.22
N ASN A 210 4.68 17.44 -5.34
CA ASN A 210 5.11 18.05 -6.60
C ASN A 210 3.95 18.63 -7.44
N LYS A 211 4.24 19.01 -8.69
CA LYS A 211 3.36 19.84 -9.53
C LYS A 211 2.62 19.05 -10.60
N ARG A 212 1.48 19.58 -11.02
CA ARG A 212 0.69 19.11 -12.18
C ARG A 212 0.40 17.62 -12.15
N GLN A 213 0.08 17.13 -10.95
CA GLN A 213 -0.37 15.74 -10.76
C GLN A 213 -1.87 15.63 -11.07
N THR A 214 -2.28 14.56 -11.69
CA THR A 214 -3.69 14.23 -11.90
C THR A 214 -4.02 12.93 -11.18
N ILE A 215 -4.93 13.02 -10.21
CA ILE A 215 -5.42 11.87 -9.42
C ILE A 215 -6.93 11.78 -9.63
N ARG A 216 -7.37 10.81 -10.41
CA ARG A 216 -8.78 10.73 -10.76
C ARG A 216 -9.32 9.32 -10.84
N ASN A 217 -10.60 9.20 -10.56
CA ASN A 217 -11.36 7.96 -10.74
C ASN A 217 -10.74 6.75 -9.98
N ASN A 218 -10.10 6.98 -8.82
CA ASN A 218 -9.59 5.92 -7.99
C ASN A 218 -10.59 5.54 -6.91
N TYR A 219 -10.56 4.29 -6.47
CA TYR A 219 -11.40 3.75 -5.42
C TYR A 219 -10.57 3.23 -4.26
N MET A 220 -10.85 3.69 -3.06
CA MET A 220 -10.14 3.40 -1.83
C MET A 220 -11.14 2.96 -0.76
N GLN A 221 -10.96 1.75 -0.19
CA GLN A 221 -11.89 1.22 0.81
C GLN A 221 -11.18 0.53 1.95
N GLY A 222 -11.59 0.84 3.19
CA GLY A 222 -11.14 0.17 4.40
C GLY A 222 -9.66 0.37 4.72
N LEU A 223 -9.10 1.51 4.34
CA LEU A 223 -7.71 1.88 4.59
C LEU A 223 -7.55 2.47 5.98
N THR A 224 -6.51 2.05 6.70
CA THR A 224 -6.29 2.41 8.11
C THR A 224 -5.04 3.26 8.35
N GLY A 225 -4.22 3.42 7.33
CA GLY A 225 -2.98 4.20 7.42
C GLY A 225 -3.24 5.65 7.79
N HIS A 226 -2.27 6.27 8.43
CA HIS A 226 -2.32 7.65 8.91
C HIS A 226 -1.09 8.45 8.49
N ARG A 227 -1.15 9.77 8.62
CA ARG A 227 -0.08 10.69 8.17
C ARG A 227 0.26 10.45 6.70
N PHE A 228 1.52 10.09 6.41
CA PHE A 228 2.01 9.86 5.04
C PHE A 228 1.48 8.58 4.39
N ALA A 229 0.84 7.73 5.14
CA ALA A 229 0.25 6.47 4.67
C ALA A 229 -1.29 6.49 4.65
N SER A 230 -1.92 7.65 4.71
CA SER A 230 -3.39 7.79 4.67
C SER A 230 -4.00 7.33 3.36
N ALA A 231 -5.34 7.23 3.32
CA ALA A 231 -6.06 6.93 2.09
C ALA A 231 -5.74 7.95 0.98
N LEU A 232 -5.70 9.23 1.35
CA LEU A 232 -5.26 10.31 0.46
C LEU A 232 -4.49 11.35 1.28
N THR A 233 -3.28 11.68 0.84
CA THR A 233 -2.42 12.67 1.49
C THR A 233 -1.99 13.73 0.49
N VAL A 234 -2.32 14.99 0.74
CA VAL A 234 -1.80 16.15 0.02
C VAL A 234 -0.73 16.79 0.89
N MET A 235 0.52 16.82 0.43
CA MET A 235 1.67 17.22 1.23
C MET A 235 1.97 18.71 1.14
N ASN A 236 2.53 19.27 2.22
CA ASN A 236 3.32 20.50 2.13
C ASN A 236 4.67 20.22 1.47
N GLY A 237 5.20 21.23 0.80
CA GLY A 237 6.53 21.22 0.20
C GLY A 237 7.53 22.08 0.95
N VAL A 238 8.79 22.01 0.53
CA VAL A 238 9.88 22.86 0.97
C VAL A 238 9.95 24.07 0.04
N PRO A 239 9.95 25.32 0.55
CA PRO A 239 10.14 26.50 -0.30
C PRO A 239 11.47 26.44 -1.05
N ASN A 240 11.45 26.73 -2.36
CA ASN A 240 12.63 26.63 -3.22
C ASN A 240 13.35 25.28 -3.10
N SER A 241 12.59 24.21 -3.07
CA SER A 241 13.03 22.86 -2.74
C SER A 241 14.28 22.41 -3.50
N PRO A 242 15.32 21.92 -2.80
CA PRO A 242 16.38 21.15 -3.44
C PRO A 242 15.82 19.93 -4.17
N ILE A 243 16.53 19.45 -5.19
CA ILE A 243 16.06 18.38 -6.08
C ILE A 243 15.61 17.09 -5.35
N ASN A 244 16.19 16.81 -4.20
CA ASN A 244 15.93 15.57 -3.41
C ASN A 244 14.94 15.76 -2.25
N ARG A 245 14.31 16.97 -2.13
CA ARG A 245 13.33 17.25 -1.08
C ARG A 245 11.90 17.24 -1.64
N TYR A 246 10.94 17.68 -0.86
CA TYR A 246 9.53 17.77 -1.25
C TYR A 246 9.26 19.06 -2.01
N HIS A 247 8.99 18.97 -3.30
CA HIS A 247 8.52 20.13 -4.05
C HIS A 247 7.07 20.44 -3.69
N GLN A 248 6.69 21.72 -3.76
CA GLN A 248 5.35 22.18 -3.47
C GLN A 248 4.32 21.51 -4.38
N VAL A 249 3.18 21.15 -3.83
CA VAL A 249 1.99 20.75 -4.61
C VAL A 249 1.42 21.98 -5.27
N GLU A 250 1.35 21.98 -6.59
CA GLU A 250 0.91 23.09 -7.41
C GLU A 250 0.25 22.60 -8.71
N ASP A 251 -0.74 23.33 -9.20
CA ASP A 251 -1.44 23.06 -10.48
C ASP A 251 -1.94 21.61 -10.63
N SER A 252 -2.36 20.99 -9.54
CA SER A 252 -2.74 19.58 -9.50
C SER A 252 -4.26 19.41 -9.48
N VAL A 253 -4.73 18.25 -9.94
CA VAL A 253 -6.16 17.92 -10.01
C VAL A 253 -6.42 16.62 -9.25
N ILE A 254 -7.38 16.66 -8.32
CA ILE A 254 -7.85 15.50 -7.55
C ILE A 254 -9.35 15.42 -7.73
N GLU A 255 -9.81 14.49 -8.57
CA GLU A 255 -11.23 14.48 -8.96
C GLU A 255 -11.83 13.08 -9.06
N ASN A 256 -13.12 13.01 -8.77
CA ASN A 256 -13.89 11.78 -8.95
C ASN A 256 -13.29 10.55 -8.26
N ASN A 257 -12.63 10.74 -7.12
CA ASN A 257 -12.15 9.61 -6.32
C ASN A 257 -13.20 9.22 -5.28
N THR A 258 -13.28 7.94 -4.96
CA THR A 258 -14.15 7.41 -3.91
C THR A 258 -13.30 6.89 -2.75
N VAL A 259 -13.59 7.36 -1.55
CA VAL A 259 -12.97 6.89 -0.30
C VAL A 259 -14.07 6.38 0.62
N ILE A 260 -14.05 5.08 0.94
CA ILE A 260 -15.09 4.43 1.76
C ILE A 260 -14.48 3.80 3.00
N ASP A 261 -15.09 4.04 4.15
CA ASP A 261 -14.74 3.44 5.45
C ASP A 261 -13.21 3.42 5.71
N SER A 262 -12.52 4.48 5.25
CA SER A 262 -11.10 4.70 5.49
C SER A 262 -10.92 5.71 6.60
N LEU A 263 -9.84 5.59 7.38
CA LEU A 263 -9.74 6.31 8.65
C LEU A 263 -9.17 7.73 8.51
N HIS A 264 -8.34 7.99 7.50
CA HIS A 264 -7.62 9.25 7.40
C HIS A 264 -7.47 9.77 5.96
N ILE A 265 -7.74 11.05 5.80
CA ILE A 265 -7.37 11.89 4.65
C ILE A 265 -6.63 13.10 5.20
N GLU A 266 -5.45 13.39 4.69
CA GLU A 266 -4.55 14.39 5.25
C GLU A 266 -4.33 15.53 4.25
N MET A 267 -4.69 16.76 4.62
CA MET A 267 -4.53 17.95 3.79
C MET A 267 -3.42 18.83 4.34
N ALA A 268 -2.56 19.34 3.46
CA ALA A 268 -1.38 20.13 3.80
C ALA A 268 -0.48 19.40 4.83
N ALA A 269 -0.32 18.09 4.64
CA ALA A 269 0.33 17.22 5.60
C ALA A 269 1.85 17.42 5.64
N GLY A 270 2.43 17.14 6.81
CA GLY A 270 3.88 17.25 7.02
C GLY A 270 4.37 18.67 7.20
N SER A 271 3.48 19.61 7.54
CA SER A 271 3.82 20.98 7.89
C SER A 271 4.80 21.01 9.06
N ASP A 272 5.92 21.69 8.86
CA ASP A 272 6.95 21.98 9.85
C ASP A 272 7.77 23.21 9.38
N GLU A 273 8.83 23.58 10.12
CA GLU A 273 9.68 24.70 9.77
C GLU A 273 10.33 24.59 8.39
N GLU A 274 10.61 23.37 7.90
CA GLU A 274 11.19 23.12 6.58
C GLU A 274 10.10 23.04 5.49
N ARG A 275 9.02 22.32 5.77
CA ARG A 275 7.93 22.06 4.80
C ARG A 275 6.78 23.06 4.99
N SER A 276 7.05 24.30 4.71
CA SER A 276 6.12 25.43 4.86
C SER A 276 5.47 25.91 3.56
N ALA A 277 5.81 25.29 2.41
CA ALA A 277 5.17 25.60 1.15
C ALA A 277 3.84 24.84 1.03
N VAL A 278 2.73 25.52 1.33
CA VAL A 278 1.38 24.96 1.29
C VAL A 278 0.91 24.69 -0.14
N PRO A 279 -0.03 23.75 -0.37
CA PRO A 279 -0.61 23.50 -1.70
C PRO A 279 -1.22 24.75 -2.31
N LYS A 280 -1.04 24.95 -3.64
CA LYS A 280 -1.63 26.08 -4.35
C LYS A 280 -2.12 25.70 -5.74
N THR A 281 -3.05 26.50 -6.28
CA THR A 281 -3.64 26.31 -7.62
C THR A 281 -4.09 24.87 -7.89
N THR A 282 -4.52 24.18 -6.83
CA THR A 282 -4.87 22.75 -6.88
C THR A 282 -6.39 22.61 -6.78
N SER A 283 -6.98 21.77 -7.62
CA SER A 283 -8.41 21.50 -7.64
C SER A 283 -8.71 20.17 -6.96
N PHE A 284 -9.73 20.18 -6.07
CA PHE A 284 -10.22 18.98 -5.38
C PHE A 284 -11.75 18.93 -5.58
N ARG A 285 -12.25 18.10 -6.52
CA ARG A 285 -13.63 18.17 -6.95
C ARG A 285 -14.31 16.82 -7.18
N ASN A 286 -15.60 16.80 -6.97
CA ASN A 286 -16.47 15.65 -7.22
C ASN A 286 -15.98 14.35 -6.56
N ASN A 287 -15.28 14.43 -5.43
CA ASN A 287 -14.86 13.27 -4.68
C ASN A 287 -15.94 12.82 -3.70
N LEU A 288 -16.11 11.51 -3.53
CA LEU A 288 -16.99 10.91 -2.54
C LEU A 288 -16.17 10.42 -1.35
N ILE A 289 -16.48 10.93 -0.16
CA ILE A 289 -15.88 10.48 1.09
C ILE A 289 -16.99 9.94 1.98
N TYR A 290 -17.05 8.64 2.12
CA TYR A 290 -18.06 7.92 2.86
C TYR A 290 -17.44 7.23 4.08
N ASN A 291 -17.95 7.55 5.25
CA ASN A 291 -17.74 6.74 6.45
C ASN A 291 -19.13 6.38 7.00
N ARG A 292 -19.39 5.09 7.24
CA ARG A 292 -20.72 4.59 7.66
C ARG A 292 -21.21 5.23 8.95
N ASP A 293 -20.29 5.57 9.85
CA ASP A 293 -20.58 6.14 11.17
C ASP A 293 -20.65 7.68 11.13
N GLY A 294 -20.53 8.31 9.95
CA GLY A 294 -20.50 9.77 9.80
C GLY A 294 -19.28 10.43 10.43
N ALA A 295 -18.19 9.67 10.67
CA ALA A 295 -16.98 10.23 11.23
C ALA A 295 -16.29 11.20 10.25
N SER A 296 -15.76 12.31 10.77
CA SER A 296 -14.87 13.20 10.04
C SER A 296 -13.49 12.54 9.93
N VAL A 297 -13.08 12.23 8.70
CA VAL A 297 -11.81 11.56 8.42
C VAL A 297 -10.76 12.48 7.82
N ILE A 298 -11.12 13.74 7.54
CA ILE A 298 -10.22 14.75 6.99
C ILE A 298 -9.52 15.49 8.12
N THR A 299 -8.20 15.54 8.06
CA THR A 299 -7.36 16.38 8.93
C THR A 299 -6.66 17.44 8.09
N VAL A 300 -6.74 18.69 8.54
CA VAL A 300 -6.07 19.83 7.92
C VAL A 300 -4.91 20.26 8.83
N HIS A 301 -3.70 20.26 8.29
CA HIS A 301 -2.47 20.52 9.05
C HIS A 301 -1.93 21.93 8.88
N ASP A 302 -2.27 22.60 7.77
CA ASP A 302 -1.78 23.93 7.43
C ASP A 302 -2.78 24.65 6.50
N ASP A 303 -2.45 25.81 5.97
CA ASP A 303 -3.28 26.57 5.06
C ASP A 303 -3.60 25.79 3.76
N ILE A 304 -4.88 25.66 3.49
CA ILE A 304 -5.44 25.03 2.29
C ILE A 304 -6.16 26.01 1.37
N SER A 305 -5.94 27.32 1.56
CA SER A 305 -6.59 28.36 0.74
C SER A 305 -6.27 28.25 -0.75
N GLY A 306 -5.12 27.65 -1.07
CA GLY A 306 -4.69 27.39 -2.45
C GLY A 306 -5.30 26.12 -3.08
N ILE A 307 -6.18 25.41 -2.36
CA ILE A 307 -6.94 24.29 -2.92
C ILE A 307 -8.37 24.76 -3.19
N ASP A 308 -8.83 24.62 -4.43
CA ASP A 308 -10.20 24.87 -4.83
C ASP A 308 -11.06 23.61 -4.65
N PHE A 309 -12.03 23.67 -3.75
CA PHE A 309 -12.93 22.55 -3.44
C PHE A 309 -14.29 22.79 -4.12
N GLU A 310 -14.77 21.81 -4.88
CA GLU A 310 -16.04 21.90 -5.60
C GLU A 310 -16.75 20.54 -5.69
N GLY A 311 -18.03 20.49 -5.41
CA GLY A 311 -18.89 19.34 -5.67
C GLY A 311 -18.52 18.05 -4.89
N ASN A 312 -17.75 18.14 -3.83
CA ASN A 312 -17.40 16.99 -3.01
C ASN A 312 -18.51 16.61 -2.05
N VAL A 313 -18.64 15.33 -1.74
CA VAL A 313 -19.71 14.79 -0.90
C VAL A 313 -19.13 14.01 0.28
N LEU A 314 -19.64 14.33 1.48
CA LEU A 314 -19.37 13.63 2.75
C LEU A 314 -20.64 12.88 3.19
N ASN A 315 -20.49 11.68 3.76
CA ASN A 315 -21.62 10.97 4.35
C ASN A 315 -21.84 11.37 5.80
N LYS A 316 -22.95 12.06 6.09
CA LYS A 316 -23.46 12.37 7.46
C LYS A 316 -22.45 13.03 8.41
N VAL A 317 -21.47 13.74 7.93
CA VAL A 317 -20.50 14.43 8.79
C VAL A 317 -21.16 15.70 9.35
N GLU A 318 -21.33 15.76 10.67
CA GLU A 318 -22.01 16.91 11.33
C GLU A 318 -21.12 18.17 11.35
N ASN A 319 -19.82 18.00 11.60
CA ASN A 319 -18.86 19.09 11.69
C ASN A 319 -17.66 18.78 10.76
N PRO A 320 -17.78 19.05 9.45
CA PRO A 320 -16.72 18.80 8.51
C PRO A 320 -15.52 19.72 8.77
N ALA A 321 -14.31 19.18 8.66
CA ALA A 321 -13.07 19.97 8.77
C ALA A 321 -12.92 21.00 7.63
N ILE A 322 -13.59 20.76 6.51
CA ILE A 322 -13.68 21.66 5.35
C ILE A 322 -15.16 21.73 4.96
N ASP A 323 -15.74 22.91 4.98
CA ASP A 323 -17.13 23.15 4.60
C ASP A 323 -17.28 23.66 3.17
N ARG A 324 -16.32 24.47 2.69
CA ARG A 324 -16.36 25.02 1.34
C ARG A 324 -16.18 23.93 0.28
N GLY A 325 -17.12 23.89 -0.70
CA GLY A 325 -17.07 22.92 -1.80
C GLY A 325 -17.37 21.48 -1.40
N PHE A 326 -17.84 21.27 -0.15
CA PHE A 326 -18.35 20.00 0.35
C PHE A 326 -19.84 20.10 0.71
N SER A 327 -20.59 19.05 0.39
CA SER A 327 -21.93 18.83 0.91
C SER A 327 -21.95 17.61 1.83
N SER A 328 -22.36 17.78 3.08
CA SER A 328 -22.61 16.67 3.98
C SER A 328 -24.07 16.25 3.88
N ARG A 329 -24.32 15.02 3.48
CA ARG A 329 -25.68 14.48 3.31
C ARG A 329 -25.72 12.99 3.61
N ASN A 330 -26.91 12.44 3.81
CA ASN A 330 -27.07 11.01 3.91
C ASN A 330 -26.82 10.36 2.54
N VAL A 331 -25.82 9.52 2.44
CA VAL A 331 -25.48 8.79 1.21
C VAL A 331 -25.84 7.32 1.41
N GLU A 332 -26.73 6.81 0.59
CA GLU A 332 -27.00 5.38 0.52
C GLU A 332 -26.15 4.75 -0.58
N LEU A 333 -25.45 3.65 -0.26
CA LEU A 333 -24.57 2.96 -1.20
C LEU A 333 -25.18 1.63 -1.63
N GLN A 334 -24.99 1.28 -2.90
CA GLN A 334 -25.24 -0.04 -3.45
C GLN A 334 -23.95 -0.70 -3.94
N LYS A 335 -23.89 -2.03 -3.85
CA LYS A 335 -22.80 -2.81 -4.39
C LYS A 335 -23.03 -3.10 -5.87
N LEU A 336 -22.07 -2.73 -6.70
CA LEU A 336 -22.08 -3.03 -8.13
C LEU A 336 -21.66 -4.47 -8.42
N PRO A 337 -21.94 -5.02 -9.60
CA PRO A 337 -21.42 -6.34 -10.02
C PRO A 337 -19.89 -6.44 -9.99
N THR A 338 -19.20 -5.31 -10.14
CA THR A 338 -17.73 -5.21 -10.01
C THR A 338 -17.23 -5.40 -8.58
N GLY A 339 -18.14 -5.41 -7.59
CA GLY A 339 -17.80 -5.47 -6.16
C GLY A 339 -17.62 -4.12 -5.50
N LEU A 340 -17.54 -3.04 -6.27
CA LEU A 340 -17.40 -1.67 -5.75
C LEU A 340 -18.72 -1.11 -5.23
N MET A 341 -18.65 -0.21 -4.26
CA MET A 341 -19.81 0.49 -3.71
C MET A 341 -20.01 1.84 -4.42
N ARG A 342 -21.26 2.21 -4.68
CA ARG A 342 -21.59 3.47 -5.34
C ARG A 342 -22.87 4.06 -4.77
N PRO A 343 -23.04 5.41 -4.77
CA PRO A 343 -24.31 6.05 -4.41
C PRO A 343 -25.49 5.56 -5.26
N VAL A 344 -26.62 5.34 -4.58
CA VAL A 344 -27.90 5.01 -5.25
C VAL A 344 -28.55 6.26 -5.85
N ASP A 345 -28.33 7.42 -5.21
CA ASP A 345 -28.92 8.70 -5.60
C ASP A 345 -28.42 9.15 -6.99
N PRO A 346 -29.31 9.33 -7.99
CA PRO A 346 -28.93 9.80 -9.30
C PRO A 346 -28.28 11.19 -9.33
N GLU A 347 -28.57 12.07 -8.35
CA GLU A 347 -27.91 13.38 -8.22
C GLU A 347 -26.41 13.25 -7.96
N LEU A 348 -25.97 12.12 -7.42
CA LEU A 348 -24.59 11.80 -7.16
C LEU A 348 -23.92 11.00 -8.30
N ALA A 349 -24.56 10.88 -9.45
CA ALA A 349 -24.03 10.10 -10.58
C ALA A 349 -22.64 10.58 -11.06
N GLY A 350 -22.35 11.88 -10.92
CA GLY A 350 -21.06 12.50 -11.27
C GLY A 350 -20.04 12.56 -10.13
N VAL A 351 -20.37 12.05 -8.93
CA VAL A 351 -19.54 12.15 -7.73
C VAL A 351 -18.88 10.81 -7.42
N GLY A 352 -17.59 10.85 -7.11
CA GLY A 352 -16.79 9.67 -6.87
C GLY A 352 -16.38 8.93 -8.14
N ALA A 353 -15.84 7.74 -7.99
CA ALA A 353 -15.37 6.92 -9.09
C ALA A 353 -16.52 6.47 -10.00
N SER A 354 -16.24 6.35 -11.31
CA SER A 354 -17.20 5.97 -12.33
C SER A 354 -17.83 4.59 -12.07
N ALA A 355 -19.08 4.42 -12.51
CA ALA A 355 -19.76 3.11 -12.51
C ALA A 355 -19.02 2.06 -13.38
N ASP A 356 -18.29 2.53 -14.38
CA ASP A 356 -17.56 1.67 -15.30
C ASP A 356 -16.17 1.25 -14.78
N LEU A 357 -15.78 1.76 -13.60
CA LEU A 357 -14.54 1.33 -12.97
C LEU A 357 -14.60 -0.18 -12.67
N THR A 358 -13.66 -0.91 -13.23
CA THR A 358 -13.56 -2.36 -13.06
C THR A 358 -12.43 -2.71 -12.09
N VAL A 359 -12.64 -3.78 -11.32
CA VAL A 359 -11.58 -4.34 -10.47
C VAL A 359 -10.83 -5.40 -11.25
N LEU A 360 -9.54 -5.20 -11.41
CA LEU A 360 -8.67 -6.19 -12.05
C LEU A 360 -8.77 -7.53 -11.31
N ASN A 361 -9.03 -8.60 -12.04
CA ASN A 361 -9.04 -9.93 -11.47
C ASN A 361 -7.61 -10.35 -11.11
N ARG A 362 -7.40 -10.77 -9.87
CA ARG A 362 -6.12 -11.28 -9.38
C ARG A 362 -5.53 -12.38 -10.27
N ASN A 363 -6.39 -13.25 -10.81
CA ASN A 363 -5.96 -14.36 -11.66
C ASN A 363 -5.60 -13.92 -13.09
N ALA A 364 -5.96 -12.70 -13.50
CA ALA A 364 -5.52 -12.14 -14.78
C ALA A 364 -4.10 -11.53 -14.72
N THR A 365 -3.41 -11.67 -13.59
CA THR A 365 -2.06 -11.12 -13.38
C THR A 365 -1.07 -12.22 -13.03
N GLY A 366 0.20 -11.96 -13.26
CA GLY A 366 1.26 -12.93 -12.99
C GLY A 366 1.22 -14.12 -13.95
N VAL A 367 1.68 -15.23 -13.49
CA VAL A 367 1.85 -16.45 -14.30
C VAL A 367 0.74 -17.45 -14.01
N ASP A 368 -0.01 -17.87 -15.02
CA ASP A 368 -1.18 -18.73 -14.86
C ASP A 368 -0.84 -20.11 -14.28
N TRP A 369 0.30 -20.67 -14.67
CA TRP A 369 0.76 -21.99 -14.23
C TRP A 369 1.52 -21.96 -12.88
N TYR A 370 1.68 -20.78 -12.24
CA TYR A 370 2.32 -20.67 -10.93
C TYR A 370 1.30 -20.25 -9.87
N PRO A 371 1.11 -21.06 -8.81
CA PRO A 371 0.06 -20.79 -7.83
C PRO A 371 0.35 -19.50 -7.06
N LYS A 372 -0.66 -18.67 -6.94
CA LYS A 372 -0.66 -17.55 -5.99
C LYS A 372 -1.03 -18.07 -4.60
N PRO A 373 -0.54 -17.45 -3.52
CA PRO A 373 -0.96 -17.77 -2.17
C PRO A 373 -2.48 -17.73 -2.03
N ASP A 374 -3.02 -18.54 -1.12
CA ASP A 374 -4.45 -18.53 -0.85
C ASP A 374 -4.88 -17.16 -0.33
N ASN A 375 -5.97 -16.62 -0.87
CA ASN A 375 -6.47 -15.27 -0.54
C ASN A 375 -7.47 -15.28 0.61
N THR A 376 -7.45 -16.30 1.45
CA THR A 376 -8.27 -16.33 2.67
C THR A 376 -7.82 -15.20 3.59
N PRO A 377 -8.75 -14.35 4.09
CA PRO A 377 -8.40 -13.34 5.07
C PRO A 377 -7.66 -13.97 6.25
N LEU A 378 -6.61 -13.31 6.72
CA LEU A 378 -5.75 -13.84 7.79
C LEU A 378 -6.50 -13.97 9.12
N PHE A 379 -7.47 -13.08 9.33
CA PHE A 379 -8.24 -12.97 10.56
C PHE A 379 -9.74 -13.14 10.32
N ASP A 380 -10.47 -13.48 11.38
CA ASP A 380 -11.95 -13.51 11.42
C ASP A 380 -12.59 -14.54 10.46
N THR A 381 -11.87 -15.60 10.11
CA THR A 381 -12.34 -16.67 9.19
C THR A 381 -12.72 -17.96 9.91
N GLY A 382 -12.30 -18.11 11.16
CA GLY A 382 -12.56 -19.27 12.00
C GLY A 382 -13.80 -19.12 12.87
N LYS A 383 -13.91 -19.94 13.89
CA LYS A 383 -15.00 -19.90 14.87
C LYS A 383 -14.81 -18.79 15.89
N THR A 384 -15.92 -18.32 16.43
CA THR A 384 -15.92 -17.40 17.59
C THR A 384 -15.97 -18.21 18.89
N ILE A 385 -14.99 -17.98 19.76
CA ILE A 385 -14.86 -18.59 21.08
C ILE A 385 -15.09 -17.50 22.12
N ARG A 386 -16.20 -17.54 22.84
CA ARG A 386 -16.52 -16.59 23.89
C ARG A 386 -16.00 -17.08 25.22
N ILE A 387 -15.32 -16.21 25.97
CA ILE A 387 -14.77 -16.52 27.27
C ILE A 387 -15.20 -15.50 28.32
N ALA A 388 -15.46 -16.00 29.53
CA ALA A 388 -15.76 -15.18 30.70
C ALA A 388 -14.48 -14.81 31.48
N PRO A 389 -14.51 -13.71 32.28
CA PRO A 389 -13.37 -13.31 33.10
C PRO A 389 -12.95 -14.42 34.08
N LYS A 390 -11.72 -14.88 33.92
CA LYS A 390 -11.10 -15.86 34.81
C LYS A 390 -9.58 -15.81 34.65
N ARG A 391 -8.83 -16.17 35.71
CA ARG A 391 -7.37 -16.35 35.63
C ARG A 391 -6.99 -17.33 34.53
N ASP A 392 -6.06 -16.95 33.71
CA ASP A 392 -5.50 -17.70 32.56
C ASP A 392 -6.52 -18.15 31.49
N ALA A 393 -7.80 -17.70 31.54
CA ALA A 393 -8.78 -18.06 30.50
C ALA A 393 -8.35 -17.61 29.10
N LEU A 394 -7.74 -16.44 28.98
CA LEU A 394 -7.21 -15.94 27.71
C LEU A 394 -6.05 -16.78 27.20
N PHE A 395 -5.11 -17.18 28.08
CA PHE A 395 -4.03 -18.10 27.74
C PHE A 395 -4.57 -19.43 27.22
N ASP A 396 -5.52 -20.04 27.94
CA ASP A 396 -6.11 -21.33 27.56
C ASP A 396 -6.88 -21.26 26.23
N ALA A 397 -7.52 -20.14 25.93
CA ALA A 397 -8.25 -19.93 24.69
C ALA A 397 -7.28 -19.78 23.49
N VAL A 398 -6.24 -18.93 23.63
CA VAL A 398 -5.28 -18.71 22.55
C VAL A 398 -4.47 -19.96 22.26
N SER A 399 -4.06 -20.72 23.29
CA SER A 399 -3.28 -21.96 23.11
C SER A 399 -4.02 -23.07 22.36
N LYS A 400 -5.36 -22.99 22.28
CA LYS A 400 -6.23 -23.97 21.57
C LYS A 400 -6.83 -23.41 20.28
N ALA A 401 -6.52 -22.16 19.95
CA ALA A 401 -7.07 -21.51 18.78
C ALA A 401 -6.51 -22.09 17.47
N SER A 402 -7.34 -22.16 16.48
CA SER A 402 -6.98 -22.45 15.08
C SER A 402 -6.80 -21.14 14.30
N ALA A 403 -6.14 -21.21 13.15
CA ALA A 403 -5.95 -20.04 12.30
C ALA A 403 -7.29 -19.38 11.93
N GLY A 404 -7.36 -18.05 12.13
CA GLY A 404 -8.55 -17.26 11.86
C GLY A 404 -9.60 -17.22 12.98
N ASP A 405 -9.42 -17.96 14.07
CA ASP A 405 -10.36 -17.96 15.20
C ASP A 405 -10.47 -16.59 15.87
N ILE A 406 -11.65 -16.31 16.41
CA ILE A 406 -11.98 -15.09 17.16
C ILE A 406 -12.22 -15.44 18.62
N ILE A 407 -11.45 -14.85 19.52
CA ILE A 407 -11.66 -14.96 20.96
C ILE A 407 -12.39 -13.70 21.44
N GLU A 408 -13.65 -13.86 21.82
CA GLU A 408 -14.48 -12.80 22.36
C GLU A 408 -14.40 -12.80 23.89
N LEU A 409 -13.98 -11.68 24.46
CA LEU A 409 -13.90 -11.47 25.90
C LEU A 409 -15.16 -10.77 26.42
N GLU A 410 -15.87 -11.41 27.33
CA GLU A 410 -16.91 -10.73 28.11
C GLU A 410 -16.32 -9.62 28.98
N SER A 411 -17.11 -8.62 29.32
CA SER A 411 -16.64 -7.51 30.16
C SER A 411 -16.20 -8.00 31.53
N GLY A 412 -15.11 -7.47 32.04
CA GLY A 412 -14.56 -7.78 33.35
C GLY A 412 -13.04 -7.84 33.36
N ASP A 413 -12.49 -8.34 34.47
CA ASP A 413 -11.05 -8.39 34.72
C ASP A 413 -10.51 -9.79 34.45
N TYR A 414 -9.52 -9.87 33.56
CA TYR A 414 -8.78 -11.08 33.24
C TYR A 414 -7.37 -10.96 33.81
N LEU A 415 -6.92 -11.97 34.53
CA LEU A 415 -5.55 -12.07 35.02
C LEU A 415 -4.82 -13.15 34.24
N VAL A 416 -3.69 -12.80 33.65
CA VAL A 416 -2.87 -13.72 32.86
C VAL A 416 -1.51 -13.89 33.53
N SER A 417 -1.24 -15.10 34.02
CA SER A 417 0.01 -15.41 34.72
C SER A 417 1.10 -16.03 33.84
N LYS A 418 0.77 -16.32 32.57
CA LYS A 418 1.66 -17.01 31.63
C LYS A 418 1.89 -16.16 30.40
N LEU A 419 3.07 -16.29 29.77
CA LEU A 419 3.31 -15.73 28.44
C LEU A 419 2.43 -16.45 27.42
N ILE A 420 1.69 -15.69 26.62
CA ILE A 420 0.83 -16.23 25.55
C ILE A 420 1.65 -16.27 24.27
N GLU A 421 2.01 -17.47 23.82
CA GLU A 421 2.63 -17.69 22.52
C GLU A 421 1.55 -17.79 21.43
N VAL A 422 1.65 -16.96 20.39
CA VAL A 422 0.72 -16.92 19.28
C VAL A 422 1.36 -17.59 18.07
N HIS A 423 0.91 -18.80 17.75
CA HIS A 423 1.44 -19.62 16.66
C HIS A 423 0.60 -19.56 15.38
N VAL A 424 -0.62 -19.03 15.45
CA VAL A 424 -1.55 -18.92 14.32
C VAL A 424 -2.19 -17.54 14.32
N PRO A 425 -2.73 -17.07 13.18
CA PRO A 425 -3.52 -15.84 13.16
C PRO A 425 -4.75 -15.96 14.06
N VAL A 426 -4.92 -15.05 15.02
CA VAL A 426 -6.04 -15.01 15.95
C VAL A 426 -6.50 -13.59 16.23
N THR A 427 -7.81 -13.39 16.32
CA THR A 427 -8.40 -12.12 16.77
C THR A 427 -8.82 -12.25 18.21
N ILE A 428 -8.44 -11.27 19.06
CA ILE A 428 -8.94 -11.13 20.42
C ILE A 428 -9.72 -9.82 20.49
N ARG A 429 -11.00 -9.89 20.80
CA ARG A 429 -11.85 -8.70 20.84
C ARG A 429 -12.80 -8.68 22.04
N ALA A 430 -13.26 -7.48 22.38
CA ALA A 430 -14.36 -7.35 23.34
C ALA A 430 -15.66 -7.88 22.73
N ALA A 431 -16.45 -8.61 23.51
CA ALA A 431 -17.78 -9.06 23.10
C ALA A 431 -18.77 -7.88 22.99
N ASP A 432 -18.55 -6.82 23.79
CA ASP A 432 -19.28 -5.56 23.75
C ASP A 432 -18.27 -4.41 23.61
N SER A 433 -18.34 -3.68 22.51
CA SER A 433 -17.42 -2.57 22.21
C SER A 433 -17.50 -1.42 23.23
N CYS A 434 -18.65 -1.27 23.92
CA CYS A 434 -18.85 -0.24 24.93
C CYS A 434 -18.29 -0.63 26.31
N LYS A 435 -18.03 -1.93 26.54
CA LYS A 435 -17.58 -2.46 27.85
C LYS A 435 -16.25 -3.20 27.68
N LYS A 436 -15.17 -2.43 27.57
CA LYS A 436 -13.82 -2.96 27.33
C LYS A 436 -13.36 -3.84 28.50
N PRO A 437 -13.08 -5.14 28.28
CA PRO A 437 -12.45 -6.00 29.28
C PRO A 437 -11.05 -5.49 29.61
N ASN A 438 -10.64 -5.64 30.85
CA ASN A 438 -9.33 -5.29 31.36
C ASN A 438 -8.48 -6.56 31.49
N ILE A 439 -7.31 -6.58 30.84
CA ILE A 439 -6.38 -7.71 30.85
C ILE A 439 -5.15 -7.29 31.64
N GLU A 440 -5.01 -7.85 32.84
CA GLU A 440 -3.85 -7.67 33.69
C GLU A 440 -2.90 -8.86 33.52
N PHE A 441 -1.59 -8.62 33.45
CA PHE A 441 -0.62 -9.69 33.26
C PHE A 441 0.54 -9.61 34.24
N GLU A 442 1.06 -10.80 34.61
CA GLU A 442 2.09 -11.01 35.65
C GLU A 442 3.50 -11.29 35.06
N ARG A 443 3.68 -11.17 33.74
CA ARG A 443 4.97 -11.39 33.06
C ARG A 443 5.48 -10.08 32.45
N THR A 444 6.74 -10.03 32.10
CA THR A 444 7.35 -8.87 31.43
C THR A 444 6.74 -8.61 30.04
N ALA A 445 6.13 -9.63 29.42
CA ALA A 445 5.36 -9.53 28.20
C ALA A 445 4.08 -10.36 28.31
N LEU A 446 2.98 -9.89 27.68
CA LEU A 446 1.72 -10.64 27.61
C LEU A 446 1.72 -11.61 26.41
N PHE A 447 2.18 -11.15 25.27
CA PHE A 447 2.19 -11.92 24.02
C PHE A 447 3.58 -12.06 23.43
N GLU A 448 3.83 -13.22 22.83
CA GLU A 448 4.98 -13.48 21.97
C GLU A 448 4.47 -14.07 20.64
N ILE A 449 4.78 -13.41 19.53
CA ILE A 449 4.36 -13.86 18.21
C ILE A 449 5.43 -14.78 17.65
N LYS A 450 5.07 -16.05 17.42
CA LYS A 450 5.93 -17.09 16.85
C LYS A 450 5.78 -17.17 15.33
N ASP A 451 6.63 -17.95 14.66
CA ASP A 451 6.53 -18.20 13.23
C ASP A 451 5.14 -18.73 12.86
N GLY A 452 4.50 -18.07 11.87
CA GLY A 452 3.12 -18.35 11.46
C GLY A 452 2.04 -17.67 12.31
N GLY A 453 2.40 -17.07 13.43
CA GLY A 453 1.49 -16.32 14.30
C GLY A 453 1.20 -14.92 13.79
N SER A 454 -0.01 -14.44 14.07
CA SER A 454 -0.43 -13.05 13.87
C SER A 454 -1.52 -12.72 14.89
N LEU A 455 -1.55 -11.48 15.37
CA LEU A 455 -2.47 -11.09 16.42
C LEU A 455 -3.22 -9.81 16.05
N LYS A 456 -4.56 -9.87 16.09
CA LYS A 456 -5.46 -8.73 15.94
C LYS A 456 -6.17 -8.47 17.28
N LEU A 457 -6.08 -7.22 17.77
CA LEU A 457 -6.65 -6.80 19.06
C LEU A 457 -7.68 -5.70 18.85
N GLN A 458 -8.89 -5.84 19.47
CA GLN A 458 -9.97 -4.89 19.30
C GLN A 458 -10.73 -4.63 20.61
N GLY A 459 -10.85 -3.37 21.00
CA GLY A 459 -11.71 -2.95 22.12
C GLY A 459 -11.25 -3.42 23.51
N LEU A 460 -9.96 -3.62 23.73
CA LEU A 460 -9.39 -4.16 24.96
C LEU A 460 -8.66 -3.07 25.77
N ARG A 461 -8.49 -3.33 27.08
CA ARG A 461 -7.57 -2.60 27.97
C ARG A 461 -6.50 -3.55 28.47
N PHE A 462 -5.26 -3.06 28.57
CA PHE A 462 -4.13 -3.83 29.09
C PHE A 462 -3.54 -3.13 30.30
N SER A 463 -3.17 -3.90 31.32
CA SER A 463 -2.52 -3.41 32.52
C SER A 463 -1.33 -4.30 32.88
N GLY A 464 -0.15 -3.71 32.91
CA GLY A 464 1.06 -4.34 33.42
C GLY A 464 1.30 -4.10 34.92
N LYS A 465 0.28 -3.69 35.67
CA LYS A 465 0.43 -3.33 37.12
C LYS A 465 1.00 -4.47 37.96
N SER A 466 0.70 -5.72 37.60
CA SER A 466 1.21 -6.92 38.27
C SER A 466 2.44 -7.53 37.59
N ALA A 467 2.96 -6.89 36.51
CA ALA A 467 4.20 -7.33 35.88
C ALA A 467 5.41 -6.95 36.76
N PRO A 468 6.48 -7.79 36.77
CA PRO A 468 7.70 -7.43 37.47
C PRO A 468 8.34 -6.20 36.83
N ASP A 469 8.88 -5.32 37.66
CA ASP A 469 9.72 -4.21 37.19
C ASP A 469 10.98 -4.77 36.52
N ASN A 470 11.36 -4.21 35.38
CA ASN A 470 12.61 -4.54 34.67
C ASN A 470 13.76 -3.64 35.14
#